data_e6dce584abb30b75a87475a3ec6dc6d6
#
_entry.id   e6dce584abb30b75a87475a3ec6dc6d6
#
_cell.length_a   1.000
_cell.length_b   1.000
_cell.length_c   1.000
_cell.angle_alpha   90.00
_cell.angle_beta   90.00
_cell.angle_gamma   90.00
#
_symmetry.space_group_name_H-M   'P 1'
#
loop_
_entity.id
_entity.type
_entity.pdbx_description
1 polymer ?
#
loop_
_entity_poly.entity_id
_entity_poly.type
_entity_poly.pdbx_seq_one_letter_code
_entity_poly.pdbx_strand_id
1 'polypeptide(L)'
;MLLASVVGVAAQESKPASSFFENMSRSDYNRVYVGYNPMKINWQDNDTENFEHCPLSNSINIGYLHGSNILKSLPLYIEYGAMFQYSFGKYKSKTGGSTKIYTTNTANMYSVNVPVNLSLRLGFKSNKIGILPYAGLNLRYNITGKIKKFTGAVISHGPSAEGGSRTKTYRLFDSSDNESAMGDKALNRFQVGINAGIGFTFSEFYVGVGYTGDIMKIANNADSDYVGSLGFVNISLGLSF
;
A
#
# COMPACT_ATOMS: atom_id res chain seq x y z
N MET A 1 -12.33 5.58 22.83
CA MET A 1 -13.05 6.62 23.57
C MET A 1 -13.00 8.00 22.87
N LEU A 2 -12.69 8.11 21.59
CA LEU A 2 -12.56 9.36 20.82
C LEU A 2 -13.70 9.59 19.79
N LEU A 3 -14.62 8.63 19.64
CA LEU A 3 -15.77 8.74 18.72
C LEU A 3 -17.04 9.35 19.38
N ALA A 4 -17.06 9.45 20.69
CA ALA A 4 -18.22 9.99 21.42
C ALA A 4 -18.21 11.52 21.57
N SER A 5 -17.07 12.18 21.39
CA SER A 5 -16.95 13.64 21.57
C SER A 5 -17.31 14.48 20.34
N VAL A 6 -17.45 13.86 19.17
CA VAL A 6 -17.83 14.57 17.92
C VAL A 6 -19.36 14.76 17.81
N VAL A 7 -20.14 13.98 18.56
CA VAL A 7 -21.61 14.07 18.56
C VAL A 7 -22.14 15.18 19.49
N GLY A 8 -21.33 15.66 20.43
CA GLY A 8 -21.76 16.59 21.47
C GLY A 8 -21.74 18.09 21.11
N VAL A 9 -21.13 18.48 19.99
CA VAL A 9 -21.03 19.92 19.61
C VAL A 9 -22.17 20.38 18.70
N ALA A 10 -23.01 19.46 18.21
CA ALA A 10 -24.14 19.77 17.34
C ALA A 10 -25.46 20.01 18.09
N ALA A 11 -25.45 20.20 19.41
CA ALA A 11 -26.66 20.38 20.23
C ALA A 11 -26.98 21.85 20.51
N GLN A 12 -26.75 22.72 19.52
CA GLN A 12 -27.28 24.08 19.61
C GLN A 12 -28.13 24.36 18.38
N GLU A 13 -29.47 24.28 18.60
CA GLU A 13 -30.58 24.60 17.71
C GLU A 13 -30.78 23.81 16.41
N SER A 14 -31.36 22.68 16.52
CA SER A 14 -32.61 22.10 16.10
C SER A 14 -33.02 22.20 14.63
N LYS A 15 -32.24 21.58 13.76
CA LYS A 15 -32.83 20.62 12.83
C LYS A 15 -32.33 19.26 13.25
N PRO A 16 -33.22 18.24 13.39
CA PRO A 16 -32.73 16.91 13.77
C PRO A 16 -31.65 16.49 12.78
N ALA A 17 -30.58 15.84 13.26
CA ALA A 17 -29.48 15.37 12.44
C ALA A 17 -29.96 14.52 11.24
N SER A 18 -31.16 13.94 11.33
CA SER A 18 -31.90 13.29 10.25
C SER A 18 -32.12 14.21 9.02
N SER A 19 -32.39 15.49 9.20
CA SER A 19 -32.68 16.40 8.07
C SER A 19 -31.44 16.73 7.24
N PHE A 20 -30.24 16.67 7.82
CA PHE A 20 -29.00 16.89 7.07
C PHE A 20 -28.73 15.73 6.09
N PHE A 21 -29.11 14.50 6.47
CA PHE A 21 -28.88 13.30 5.66
C PHE A 21 -30.05 12.94 4.73
N GLU A 22 -31.22 13.60 4.85
CA GLU A 22 -32.42 13.27 4.08
C GLU A 22 -32.25 13.36 2.56
N ASN A 23 -31.46 14.32 2.09
CA ASN A 23 -31.24 14.58 0.68
C ASN A 23 -29.98 13.90 0.13
N MET A 24 -29.32 13.02 0.90
CA MET A 24 -28.13 12.31 0.42
C MET A 24 -28.51 11.02 -0.30
N SER A 25 -27.77 10.72 -1.38
CA SER A 25 -27.96 9.47 -2.11
C SER A 25 -27.70 8.30 -1.18
N ARG A 26 -28.59 7.30 -1.24
CA ARG A 26 -28.50 6.05 -0.48
C ARG A 26 -28.45 4.83 -1.40
N SER A 27 -28.34 5.07 -2.70
CA SER A 27 -28.17 4.00 -3.67
C SER A 27 -26.79 3.39 -3.58
N ASP A 28 -26.70 2.10 -3.78
CA ASP A 28 -25.44 1.40 -3.99
C ASP A 28 -24.70 2.02 -5.17
N TYR A 29 -23.39 1.88 -5.17
CA TYR A 29 -22.55 2.40 -6.22
C TYR A 29 -21.37 1.49 -6.52
N ASN A 30 -20.83 1.66 -7.70
CA ASN A 30 -19.63 0.97 -8.14
C ASN A 30 -18.52 1.99 -8.38
N ARG A 31 -17.28 1.58 -8.23
CA ARG A 31 -16.11 2.40 -8.51
C ARG A 31 -15.02 1.59 -9.18
N VAL A 32 -14.56 2.10 -10.32
CA VAL A 32 -13.31 1.61 -10.94
C VAL A 32 -12.27 2.70 -10.76
N TYR A 33 -11.07 2.32 -10.35
CA TYR A 33 -10.00 3.29 -10.07
C TYR A 33 -8.63 2.75 -10.43
N VAL A 34 -7.72 3.68 -10.68
CA VAL A 34 -6.28 3.44 -10.75
C VAL A 34 -5.61 4.24 -9.66
N GLY A 35 -4.50 3.74 -9.13
CA GLY A 35 -3.80 4.42 -8.06
C GLY A 35 -2.29 4.32 -8.19
N TYR A 36 -1.63 5.28 -7.55
CA TYR A 36 -0.20 5.31 -7.31
C TYR A 36 0.04 5.33 -5.81
N ASN A 37 0.93 4.46 -5.33
CA ASN A 37 1.16 4.29 -3.91
C ASN A 37 2.67 4.32 -3.63
N PRO A 38 3.21 5.46 -3.17
CA PRO A 38 4.48 5.48 -2.47
C PRO A 38 4.43 4.53 -1.29
N MET A 39 5.42 3.65 -1.17
CA MET A 39 5.44 2.63 -0.13
C MET A 39 6.77 2.64 0.63
N LYS A 40 6.71 2.22 1.88
CA LYS A 40 7.86 2.05 2.75
C LYS A 40 7.76 0.72 3.48
N ILE A 41 8.85 -0.02 3.50
CA ILE A 41 9.00 -1.15 4.40
C ILE A 41 9.64 -0.63 5.67
N ASN A 42 8.95 -0.75 6.80
CA ASN A 42 9.48 -0.41 8.11
C ASN A 42 10.12 -1.66 8.70
N TRP A 43 11.44 -1.73 8.66
CA TRP A 43 12.21 -2.78 9.31
C TRP A 43 12.43 -2.41 10.78
N GLN A 44 12.19 -3.37 11.68
CA GLN A 44 12.51 -3.24 13.10
C GLN A 44 13.86 -3.93 13.36
N ASP A 45 14.92 -3.39 12.84
CA ASP A 45 16.26 -3.83 13.17
C ASP A 45 17.21 -2.65 13.28
N ASN A 46 18.18 -2.75 14.17
CA ASN A 46 19.21 -1.74 14.39
C ASN A 46 20.29 -1.73 13.31
N ASP A 47 20.26 -2.68 12.37
CA ASP A 47 21.24 -2.80 11.28
C ASP A 47 20.76 -2.09 10.02
N THR A 48 21.41 -0.99 9.70
CA THR A 48 21.13 -0.17 8.51
C THR A 48 21.40 -0.88 7.17
N GLU A 49 22.05 -2.05 7.19
CA GLU A 49 22.38 -2.81 5.97
C GLU A 49 21.17 -3.48 5.32
N ASN A 50 20.08 -3.65 6.04
CA ASN A 50 18.89 -4.38 5.57
C ASN A 50 18.04 -3.65 4.53
N PHE A 51 18.13 -2.32 4.43
CA PHE A 51 17.49 -1.56 3.36
C PHE A 51 18.01 -1.91 1.96
N GLU A 52 19.19 -2.49 1.87
CA GLU A 52 19.76 -2.94 0.60
C GLU A 52 19.04 -4.17 0.04
N HIS A 53 18.38 -4.95 0.88
CA HIS A 53 17.84 -6.25 0.50
C HIS A 53 16.50 -6.17 -0.24
N CYS A 54 15.59 -5.27 0.12
CA CYS A 54 14.30 -5.15 -0.55
C CYS A 54 13.93 -3.69 -0.89
N PRO A 55 14.31 -3.18 -2.07
CA PRO A 55 14.14 -1.77 -2.44
C PRO A 55 12.74 -1.41 -2.96
N LEU A 56 11.69 -2.12 -2.57
CA LEU A 56 10.32 -1.76 -2.94
C LEU A 56 9.96 -0.39 -2.37
N SER A 57 9.63 0.58 -3.22
CA SER A 57 9.38 1.97 -2.83
C SER A 57 8.12 2.58 -3.44
N ASN A 58 7.59 1.98 -4.49
CA ASN A 58 6.44 2.49 -5.22
C ASN A 58 5.54 1.35 -5.68
N SER A 59 4.26 1.64 -5.88
CA SER A 59 3.36 0.74 -6.57
C SER A 59 2.30 1.48 -7.37
N ILE A 60 1.79 0.80 -8.38
CA ILE A 60 0.60 1.19 -9.13
C ILE A 60 -0.46 0.12 -8.94
N ASN A 61 -1.71 0.52 -8.96
CA ASN A 61 -2.83 -0.40 -8.84
C ASN A 61 -3.97 -0.06 -9.77
N ILE A 62 -4.78 -1.07 -10.04
CA ILE A 62 -6.10 -0.94 -10.66
C ILE A 62 -7.09 -1.73 -9.80
N GLY A 63 -8.25 -1.18 -9.53
CA GLY A 63 -9.22 -1.80 -8.64
C GLY A 63 -10.65 -1.49 -8.99
N TYR A 64 -11.51 -2.35 -8.46
CA TYR A 64 -12.96 -2.21 -8.46
C TYR A 64 -13.46 -2.30 -7.02
N LEU A 65 -14.37 -1.41 -6.65
CA LEU A 65 -15.09 -1.40 -5.39
C LEU A 65 -16.58 -1.31 -5.63
N HIS A 66 -17.33 -2.08 -4.84
CA HIS A 66 -18.77 -1.95 -4.69
C HIS A 66 -19.08 -1.36 -3.31
N GLY A 67 -19.90 -0.32 -3.27
CA GLY A 67 -20.39 0.29 -2.05
C GLY A 67 -21.86 -0.01 -1.86
N SER A 68 -22.21 -0.77 -0.83
CA SER A 68 -23.58 -1.11 -0.47
C SER A 68 -24.02 -0.36 0.78
N ASN A 69 -25.18 0.32 0.69
CA ASN A 69 -25.73 1.06 1.82
C ASN A 69 -26.25 0.11 2.89
N ILE A 70 -25.73 0.22 4.12
CA ILE A 70 -26.09 -0.68 5.24
C ILE A 70 -27.18 -0.12 6.16
N LEU A 71 -27.43 1.19 6.10
CA LEU A 71 -28.44 1.84 6.94
C LEU A 71 -29.31 2.77 6.11
N LYS A 72 -30.60 2.45 5.98
CA LYS A 72 -31.56 3.29 5.24
C LYS A 72 -31.70 4.73 5.78
N SER A 73 -31.34 4.97 7.03
CA SER A 73 -31.40 6.27 7.68
C SER A 73 -30.14 7.11 7.52
N LEU A 74 -28.99 6.49 7.23
CA LEU A 74 -27.69 7.16 7.13
C LEU A 74 -27.00 6.80 5.81
N PRO A 75 -26.19 7.72 5.24
CA PRO A 75 -25.39 7.44 4.06
C PRO A 75 -24.12 6.64 4.41
N LEU A 76 -24.29 5.54 5.16
CA LEU A 76 -23.25 4.65 5.62
C LEU A 76 -23.16 3.42 4.72
N TYR A 77 -22.00 3.14 4.22
CA TYR A 77 -21.73 2.07 3.25
C TYR A 77 -20.68 1.11 3.77
N ILE A 78 -20.85 -0.15 3.39
CA ILE A 78 -19.75 -1.09 3.34
C ILE A 78 -19.21 -1.10 1.90
N GLU A 79 -17.93 -0.80 1.74
CA GLU A 79 -17.23 -0.91 0.46
C GLU A 79 -16.38 -2.16 0.46
N TYR A 80 -16.49 -2.97 -0.59
CA TYR A 80 -15.66 -4.15 -0.78
C TYR A 80 -15.35 -4.35 -2.26
N GLY A 81 -14.25 -5.03 -2.56
CA GLY A 81 -13.87 -5.26 -3.94
C GLY A 81 -12.54 -5.96 -4.09
N ALA A 82 -11.91 -5.75 -5.23
CA ALA A 82 -10.61 -6.32 -5.52
C ALA A 82 -9.71 -5.30 -6.23
N MET A 83 -8.43 -5.38 -5.93
CA MET A 83 -7.41 -4.50 -6.50
C MET A 83 -6.18 -5.32 -6.86
N PHE A 84 -5.72 -5.19 -8.10
CA PHE A 84 -4.43 -5.72 -8.54
C PHE A 84 -3.37 -4.64 -8.36
N GLN A 85 -2.22 -5.00 -7.78
CA GLN A 85 -1.14 -4.07 -7.47
C GLN A 85 0.18 -4.61 -8.01
N TYR A 86 0.94 -3.74 -8.67
CA TYR A 86 2.32 -3.95 -9.07
C TYR A 86 3.23 -3.00 -8.29
N SER A 87 4.11 -3.57 -7.47
CA SER A 87 5.08 -2.83 -6.66
C SER A 87 6.46 -2.97 -7.24
N PHE A 88 7.23 -1.88 -7.21
CA PHE A 88 8.57 -1.83 -7.78
C PHE A 88 9.46 -0.86 -7.01
N GLY A 89 10.77 -1.04 -7.19
CA GLY A 89 11.75 -0.14 -6.63
C GLY A 89 13.17 -0.47 -7.05
N LYS A 90 14.07 0.47 -6.80
CA LYS A 90 15.49 0.37 -7.15
C LYS A 90 16.35 1.05 -6.09
N TYR A 91 17.36 0.35 -5.65
CA TYR A 91 18.39 0.87 -4.77
C TYR A 91 19.76 0.79 -5.44
N LYS A 92 20.57 1.82 -5.26
CA LYS A 92 21.93 1.87 -5.77
C LYS A 92 22.88 2.25 -4.64
N SER A 93 23.93 1.48 -4.48
CA SER A 93 25.00 1.75 -3.53
C SER A 93 26.34 1.75 -4.26
N LYS A 94 27.27 2.54 -3.74
CA LYS A 94 28.66 2.60 -4.21
C LYS A 94 29.54 2.61 -2.97
N THR A 95 30.37 1.61 -2.86
CA THR A 95 31.26 1.45 -1.71
C THR A 95 32.69 1.24 -2.19
N GLY A 96 33.66 1.74 -1.45
CA GLY A 96 35.09 1.44 -1.64
C GLY A 96 35.96 2.65 -1.92
N GLY A 97 37.23 2.51 -1.59
CA GLY A 97 38.34 3.46 -1.86
C GLY A 97 39.03 3.16 -3.18
N SER A 98 40.11 2.37 -3.16
CA SER A 98 40.89 1.99 -4.34
C SER A 98 40.13 1.00 -5.25
N THR A 99 39.29 0.14 -4.70
CA THR A 99 38.34 -0.68 -5.44
C THR A 99 36.94 -0.12 -5.28
N LYS A 100 36.30 0.27 -6.37
CA LYS A 100 34.92 0.79 -6.36
C LYS A 100 33.96 -0.34 -6.65
N ILE A 101 33.06 -0.65 -5.68
CA ILE A 101 32.01 -1.65 -5.84
C ILE A 101 30.68 -0.91 -6.07
N TYR A 102 30.00 -1.26 -7.14
CA TYR A 102 28.67 -0.74 -7.47
C TYR A 102 27.64 -1.83 -7.26
N THR A 103 26.69 -1.60 -6.37
CA THR A 103 25.56 -2.51 -6.17
C THR A 103 24.29 -1.85 -6.65
N THR A 104 23.52 -2.56 -7.46
CA THR A 104 22.18 -2.12 -7.87
C THR A 104 21.18 -3.24 -7.57
N ASN A 105 20.25 -2.98 -6.69
CA ASN A 105 19.15 -3.87 -6.37
C ASN A 105 17.87 -3.33 -7.00
N THR A 106 17.16 -4.19 -7.73
CA THR A 106 15.86 -3.87 -8.33
C THR A 106 14.86 -4.89 -7.84
N ALA A 107 13.76 -4.44 -7.26
CA ALA A 107 12.70 -5.31 -6.80
C ALA A 107 11.40 -5.08 -7.55
N ASN A 108 10.64 -6.14 -7.73
CA ASN A 108 9.25 -6.08 -8.18
C ASN A 108 8.40 -7.11 -7.44
N MET A 109 7.10 -6.81 -7.30
CA MET A 109 6.14 -7.66 -6.62
C MET A 109 4.74 -7.44 -7.20
N TYR A 110 4.01 -8.53 -7.39
CA TYR A 110 2.61 -8.53 -7.79
C TYR A 110 1.74 -9.03 -6.66
N SER A 111 0.65 -8.33 -6.39
CA SER A 111 -0.30 -8.70 -5.34
C SER A 111 -1.73 -8.42 -5.73
N VAL A 112 -2.65 -9.17 -5.11
CA VAL A 112 -4.08 -8.90 -5.11
C VAL A 112 -4.47 -8.44 -3.72
N ASN A 113 -5.28 -7.39 -3.66
CA ASN A 113 -5.79 -6.84 -2.42
C ASN A 113 -7.31 -6.88 -2.45
N VAL A 114 -7.91 -7.18 -1.29
CA VAL A 114 -9.35 -7.14 -1.06
C VAL A 114 -9.60 -6.14 0.07
N PRO A 115 -9.88 -4.88 -0.24
CA PRO A 115 -10.28 -3.89 0.75
C PRO A 115 -11.73 -4.15 1.20
N VAL A 116 -11.97 -3.97 2.51
CA VAL A 116 -13.29 -3.98 3.13
C VAL A 116 -13.36 -2.77 4.04
N ASN A 117 -14.13 -1.76 3.64
CA ASN A 117 -14.19 -0.46 4.31
C ASN A 117 -15.59 -0.14 4.79
N LEU A 118 -15.66 0.60 5.88
CA LEU A 118 -16.83 1.42 6.21
C LEU A 118 -16.58 2.83 5.67
N SER A 119 -17.54 3.37 4.93
CA SER A 119 -17.45 4.72 4.38
C SER A 119 -18.74 5.50 4.59
N LEU A 120 -18.60 6.81 4.76
CA LEU A 120 -19.73 7.75 4.77
C LEU A 120 -19.74 8.51 3.44
N ARG A 121 -20.87 8.52 2.74
CA ARG A 121 -21.02 9.29 1.49
C ARG A 121 -21.77 10.58 1.75
N LEU A 122 -21.04 11.66 2.02
CA LEU A 122 -21.59 12.99 2.28
C LEU A 122 -21.72 13.75 0.97
N GLY A 123 -22.96 13.87 0.45
CA GLY A 123 -23.24 14.55 -0.82
C GLY A 123 -23.65 16.00 -0.62
N PHE A 124 -23.23 16.87 -1.54
CA PHE A 124 -23.53 18.30 -1.59
C PHE A 124 -24.03 18.67 -2.97
N LYS A 125 -24.76 19.81 -3.08
CA LYS A 125 -25.30 20.32 -4.34
C LYS A 125 -26.01 19.23 -5.16
N SER A 126 -27.05 18.65 -4.59
CA SER A 126 -27.81 17.55 -5.22
C SER A 126 -26.95 16.36 -5.61
N ASN A 127 -26.02 15.99 -4.74
CA ASN A 127 -25.09 14.84 -4.89
C ASN A 127 -24.07 14.95 -6.05
N LYS A 128 -23.91 16.13 -6.64
CA LYS A 128 -22.87 16.35 -7.67
C LYS A 128 -21.47 16.39 -7.09
N ILE A 129 -21.32 16.76 -5.82
CA ILE A 129 -20.06 16.77 -5.10
C ILE A 129 -20.25 15.88 -3.88
N GLY A 130 -19.30 14.98 -3.62
CA GLY A 130 -19.34 14.11 -2.47
C GLY A 130 -17.99 14.02 -1.77
N ILE A 131 -18.03 13.81 -0.46
CA ILE A 131 -16.89 13.51 0.39
C ILE A 131 -17.12 12.13 0.97
N LEU A 132 -16.13 11.25 0.86
CA LEU A 132 -16.19 9.84 1.27
C LEU A 132 -15.03 9.52 2.23
N PRO A 133 -15.12 9.91 3.51
CA PRO A 133 -14.20 9.35 4.51
C PRO A 133 -14.46 7.86 4.65
N TYR A 134 -13.39 7.08 4.73
CA TYR A 134 -13.45 5.63 4.90
C TYR A 134 -12.37 5.12 5.83
N ALA A 135 -12.66 4.00 6.47
CA ALA A 135 -11.69 3.22 7.22
C ALA A 135 -12.07 1.74 7.18
N GLY A 136 -11.07 0.86 7.21
CA GLY A 136 -11.35 -0.57 7.11
C GLY A 136 -10.12 -1.45 7.14
N LEU A 137 -10.30 -2.65 6.61
CA LEU A 137 -9.28 -3.68 6.49
C LEU A 137 -8.86 -3.85 5.03
N ASN A 138 -7.61 -4.22 4.83
CA ASN A 138 -7.07 -4.60 3.53
C ASN A 138 -6.43 -5.98 3.65
N LEU A 139 -7.01 -6.96 2.97
CA LEU A 139 -6.46 -8.30 2.86
C LEU A 139 -5.62 -8.36 1.60
N ARG A 140 -4.33 -8.67 1.74
CA ARG A 140 -3.40 -8.74 0.60
C ARG A 140 -2.81 -10.12 0.46
N TYR A 141 -2.79 -10.60 -0.79
CA TYR A 141 -2.09 -11.80 -1.19
C TYR A 141 -1.00 -11.48 -2.21
N ASN A 142 0.24 -11.73 -1.84
CA ASN A 142 1.41 -11.52 -2.69
C ASN A 142 1.60 -12.73 -3.60
N ILE A 143 1.36 -12.57 -4.90
CA ILE A 143 1.39 -13.65 -5.89
C ILE A 143 2.83 -14.06 -6.17
N THR A 144 3.65 -13.10 -6.53
CA THR A 144 5.07 -13.31 -6.86
C THR A 144 5.86 -12.03 -6.65
N GLY A 145 7.15 -12.19 -6.39
CA GLY A 145 8.07 -11.07 -6.27
C GLY A 145 9.51 -11.54 -6.48
N LYS A 146 10.33 -10.66 -7.00
CA LYS A 146 11.74 -10.92 -7.31
C LYS A 146 12.61 -9.72 -6.96
N ILE A 147 13.85 -10.01 -6.52
CA ILE A 147 14.93 -9.03 -6.40
C ILE A 147 16.04 -9.46 -7.34
N LYS A 148 16.50 -8.52 -8.19
CA LYS A 148 17.73 -8.67 -8.97
C LYS A 148 18.82 -7.84 -8.32
N LYS A 149 19.88 -8.49 -7.88
CA LYS A 149 21.09 -7.86 -7.34
C LYS A 149 22.19 -7.89 -8.40
N PHE A 150 22.59 -6.71 -8.86
CA PHE A 150 23.73 -6.53 -9.73
C PHE A 150 24.88 -5.98 -8.90
N THR A 151 26.03 -6.63 -8.94
CA THR A 151 27.27 -6.17 -8.30
C THR A 151 28.36 -6.09 -9.37
N GLY A 152 28.91 -4.90 -9.56
CA GLY A 152 30.06 -4.64 -10.43
C GLY A 152 31.21 -4.09 -9.60
N ALA A 153 32.41 -4.58 -9.83
CA ALA A 153 33.64 -4.07 -9.21
C ALA A 153 34.54 -3.45 -10.27
N VAL A 154 35.09 -2.27 -10.00
CA VAL A 154 36.14 -1.64 -10.82
C VAL A 154 37.37 -1.44 -9.95
N ILE A 155 38.44 -2.14 -10.28
CA ILE A 155 39.75 -1.99 -9.62
C ILE A 155 40.50 -0.86 -10.30
N SER A 156 40.82 0.19 -9.55
CA SER A 156 41.46 1.41 -10.07
C SER A 156 42.96 1.41 -9.76
N HIS A 157 43.68 0.32 -10.03
CA HIS A 157 45.14 0.28 -9.89
C HIS A 157 45.81 -0.38 -11.11
N GLY A 158 46.53 0.42 -11.88
CA GLY A 158 47.40 -0.03 -12.99
C GLY A 158 46.74 -0.04 -14.37
N PRO A 159 47.53 -0.31 -15.43
CA PRO A 159 47.10 -0.24 -16.84
C PRO A 159 46.10 -1.34 -17.24
N SER A 160 45.75 -2.27 -16.34
CA SER A 160 44.77 -3.32 -16.57
C SER A 160 43.65 -3.19 -15.55
N ALA A 161 42.61 -2.43 -15.85
CA ALA A 161 41.39 -2.40 -15.05
C ALA A 161 40.61 -3.70 -15.30
N GLU A 162 40.77 -4.71 -14.45
CA GLU A 162 39.89 -5.89 -14.47
C GLU A 162 38.58 -5.58 -13.72
N GLY A 163 37.48 -5.56 -14.46
CA GLY A 163 36.13 -5.38 -13.92
C GLY A 163 35.34 -6.67 -14.00
N GLY A 164 34.88 -7.15 -12.88
CA GLY A 164 33.94 -8.28 -12.80
C GLY A 164 32.52 -7.78 -12.54
N SER A 165 31.52 -8.39 -13.16
CA SER A 165 30.12 -8.13 -12.83
C SER A 165 29.38 -9.44 -12.58
N ARG A 166 28.49 -9.45 -11.59
CA ARG A 166 27.65 -10.59 -11.25
C ARG A 166 26.21 -10.15 -11.05
N THR A 167 25.28 -10.89 -11.65
CA THR A 167 23.84 -10.69 -11.44
C THR A 167 23.28 -11.93 -10.74
N LYS A 168 22.58 -11.74 -9.62
CA LYS A 168 21.79 -12.77 -8.96
C LYS A 168 20.33 -12.35 -8.93
N THR A 169 19.42 -13.32 -9.08
CA THR A 169 17.97 -13.10 -8.95
C THR A 169 17.47 -13.96 -7.80
N TYR A 170 16.71 -13.35 -6.90
CA TYR A 170 16.12 -13.97 -5.72
C TYR A 170 14.60 -13.88 -5.82
N ARG A 171 13.91 -14.92 -5.36
CA ARG A 171 12.45 -14.97 -5.23
C ARG A 171 12.04 -14.55 -3.82
N LEU A 172 11.11 -13.60 -3.68
CA LEU A 172 10.72 -13.06 -2.38
C LEU A 172 9.91 -14.03 -1.51
N PHE A 173 9.18 -14.98 -2.13
CA PHE A 173 8.20 -15.83 -1.47
C PHE A 173 8.53 -17.33 -1.60
N ASP A 174 9.75 -17.66 -1.97
CA ASP A 174 10.21 -19.02 -2.11
C ASP A 174 11.33 -19.30 -1.10
N SER A 175 11.16 -20.31 -0.25
CA SER A 175 12.13 -20.69 0.78
C SER A 175 13.08 -21.81 0.32
N SER A 176 12.85 -22.37 -0.87
CA SER A 176 13.70 -23.43 -1.40
C SER A 176 15.00 -22.87 -1.93
N ASP A 177 16.09 -23.36 -1.38
CA ASP A 177 17.45 -23.35 -1.90
C ASP A 177 18.11 -21.99 -2.14
N ASN A 178 19.02 -21.57 -1.27
CA ASN A 178 20.13 -20.60 -1.49
C ASN A 178 19.85 -19.35 -2.36
N GLU A 179 18.64 -19.18 -2.87
CA GLU A 179 18.19 -18.09 -3.74
C GLU A 179 17.28 -17.07 -3.05
N SER A 180 16.98 -17.26 -1.76
CA SER A 180 16.21 -16.29 -0.99
C SER A 180 16.97 -14.97 -0.82
N ALA A 181 16.34 -13.86 -1.10
CA ALA A 181 16.92 -12.54 -0.91
C ALA A 181 17.19 -12.19 0.56
N MET A 182 16.56 -12.92 1.48
CA MET A 182 16.55 -12.71 2.93
C MET A 182 17.15 -13.91 3.70
N GLY A 183 18.03 -14.71 3.07
CA GLY A 183 18.53 -15.96 3.64
C GLY A 183 17.49 -17.09 3.53
N ASP A 184 17.48 -18.03 4.45
CA ASP A 184 16.61 -19.22 4.41
C ASP A 184 15.12 -18.96 4.62
N LYS A 185 14.67 -17.71 4.58
CA LYS A 185 13.32 -17.31 5.00
C LYS A 185 12.61 -16.45 3.98
N ALA A 186 11.56 -17.02 3.41
CA ALA A 186 10.65 -16.31 2.49
C ALA A 186 9.78 -15.27 3.20
N LEU A 187 9.39 -14.24 2.48
CA LEU A 187 8.39 -13.29 2.95
C LEU A 187 6.99 -13.94 3.01
N ASN A 188 6.15 -13.46 3.92
CA ASN A 188 4.78 -13.91 4.03
C ASN A 188 3.95 -13.47 2.82
N ARG A 189 3.25 -14.44 2.20
CA ARG A 189 2.36 -14.16 1.05
C ARG A 189 1.08 -13.46 1.47
N PHE A 190 0.50 -13.88 2.59
CA PHE A 190 -0.75 -13.31 3.08
C PHE A 190 -0.48 -12.23 4.13
N GLN A 191 -1.17 -11.11 4.00
CA GLN A 191 -1.05 -9.98 4.90
C GLN A 191 -2.41 -9.33 5.16
N VAL A 192 -2.58 -8.84 6.38
CA VAL A 192 -3.72 -8.06 6.81
C VAL A 192 -3.22 -6.68 7.21
N GLY A 193 -3.87 -5.65 6.70
CA GLY A 193 -3.60 -4.26 7.03
C GLY A 193 -4.85 -3.51 7.39
N ILE A 194 -4.68 -2.36 8.00
CA ILE A 194 -5.73 -1.35 8.16
C ILE A 194 -5.52 -0.26 7.13
N ASN A 195 -6.63 0.27 6.63
CA ASN A 195 -6.62 1.40 5.73
C ASN A 195 -7.57 2.49 6.24
N ALA A 196 -7.24 3.73 5.96
CA ALA A 196 -8.09 4.88 6.20
C ALA A 196 -7.80 5.97 5.17
N GLY A 197 -8.80 6.74 4.81
CA GLY A 197 -8.62 7.80 3.83
C GLY A 197 -9.87 8.63 3.61
N ILE A 198 -9.77 9.48 2.63
CA ILE A 198 -10.85 10.35 2.18
C ILE A 198 -10.91 10.34 0.67
N GLY A 199 -12.11 10.16 0.13
CA GLY A 199 -12.43 10.30 -1.28
C GLY A 199 -13.26 11.55 -1.55
N PHE A 200 -13.12 12.07 -2.76
CA PHE A 200 -13.94 13.17 -3.29
C PHE A 200 -14.57 12.69 -4.60
N THR A 201 -15.86 12.92 -4.75
CA THR A 201 -16.57 12.69 -6.01
C THR A 201 -17.05 13.98 -6.62
N PHE A 202 -16.91 14.11 -7.93
CA PHE A 202 -17.40 15.21 -8.74
C PHE A 202 -18.20 14.60 -9.88
N SER A 203 -19.52 14.51 -9.72
CA SER A 203 -20.38 13.69 -10.57
C SER A 203 -19.91 12.22 -10.55
N GLU A 204 -19.40 11.70 -11.65
CA GLU A 204 -18.87 10.34 -11.78
C GLU A 204 -17.37 10.24 -11.45
N PHE A 205 -16.64 11.36 -11.44
CA PHE A 205 -15.22 11.36 -11.16
C PHE A 205 -14.94 11.18 -9.68
N TYR A 206 -13.95 10.34 -9.38
CA TYR A 206 -13.46 10.07 -8.03
C TYR A 206 -11.97 10.41 -7.91
N VAL A 207 -11.61 11.07 -6.82
CA VAL A 207 -10.23 11.29 -6.38
C VAL A 207 -10.12 10.84 -4.94
N GLY A 208 -9.14 10.02 -4.62
CA GLY A 208 -8.95 9.51 -3.26
C GLY A 208 -7.52 9.65 -2.77
N VAL A 209 -7.38 9.93 -1.47
CA VAL A 209 -6.12 9.89 -0.74
C VAL A 209 -6.33 9.08 0.53
N GLY A 210 -5.40 8.19 0.83
CA GLY A 210 -5.47 7.36 2.02
C GLY A 210 -4.12 6.79 2.43
N TYR A 211 -4.14 6.07 3.52
CA TYR A 211 -3.01 5.33 4.03
C TYR A 211 -3.43 3.89 4.33
N THR A 212 -2.56 2.95 3.99
CA THR A 212 -2.70 1.54 4.36
C THR A 212 -1.44 1.12 5.09
N GLY A 213 -1.61 0.54 6.28
CA GLY A 213 -0.52 -0.01 7.07
C GLY A 213 -0.79 -1.48 7.40
N ASP A 214 0.19 -2.35 7.17
CA ASP A 214 0.07 -3.75 7.53
C ASP A 214 0.13 -3.94 9.04
N ILE A 215 -0.78 -4.73 9.58
CA ILE A 215 -0.77 -5.21 10.97
C ILE A 215 0.12 -6.46 11.05
N MET A 216 0.02 -7.32 10.04
CA MET A 216 0.85 -8.52 9.95
C MET A 216 2.22 -8.17 9.36
N LYS A 217 3.24 -8.78 9.91
CA LYS A 217 4.62 -8.62 9.45
C LYS A 217 4.83 -9.33 8.12
N ILE A 218 5.46 -8.65 7.16
CA ILE A 218 5.82 -9.25 5.87
C ILE A 218 6.97 -10.25 6.03
N ALA A 219 7.89 -9.96 6.94
CA ALA A 219 8.93 -10.87 7.38
C ALA A 219 8.76 -11.11 8.88
N ASN A 220 8.55 -12.35 9.28
CA ASN A 220 8.49 -12.76 10.67
C ASN A 220 9.45 -13.92 10.85
N ASN A 221 10.59 -13.61 11.42
CA ASN A 221 11.60 -14.61 11.68
C ASN A 221 11.67 -14.86 13.18
N ALA A 222 11.30 -16.08 13.62
CA ALA A 222 11.31 -16.44 15.04
C ALA A 222 12.72 -16.39 15.66
N ASP A 223 13.76 -16.50 14.85
CA ASP A 223 15.15 -16.57 15.29
C ASP A 223 16.01 -15.37 14.85
N SER A 224 15.45 -14.37 14.21
CA SER A 224 16.19 -13.18 13.81
C SER A 224 15.36 -11.91 14.07
N ASP A 225 16.08 -10.84 14.32
CA ASP A 225 15.56 -9.50 14.58
C ASP A 225 14.88 -8.84 13.35
N TYR A 226 14.71 -9.60 12.25
CA TYR A 226 14.10 -9.10 11.01
C TYR A 226 12.59 -9.10 11.07
N VAL A 227 12.04 -7.97 11.42
CA VAL A 227 10.60 -7.72 11.42
C VAL A 227 10.32 -6.57 10.48
N GLY A 228 9.54 -6.81 9.44
CA GLY A 228 9.15 -5.77 8.49
C GLY A 228 7.64 -5.64 8.35
N SER A 229 7.14 -4.41 8.32
CA SER A 229 5.75 -4.08 7.97
C SER A 229 5.72 -3.14 6.78
N LEU A 230 4.73 -3.30 5.91
CA LEU A 230 4.52 -2.42 4.77
C LEU A 230 3.54 -1.30 5.13
N GLY A 231 3.88 -0.10 4.68
CA GLY A 231 2.97 1.03 4.72
C GLY A 231 2.96 1.74 3.37
N PHE A 232 1.79 2.20 2.93
CA PHE A 232 1.65 2.97 1.70
C PHE A 232 0.71 4.15 1.86
N VAL A 233 1.06 5.25 1.22
CA VAL A 233 0.12 6.32 0.91
C VAL A 233 -0.57 5.96 -0.40
N ASN A 234 -1.90 6.01 -0.43
CA ASN A 234 -2.69 5.70 -1.62
C ASN A 234 -3.19 7.00 -2.23
N ILE A 235 -2.90 7.22 -3.50
CA ILE A 235 -3.47 8.30 -4.31
C ILE A 235 -4.20 7.64 -5.46
N SER A 236 -5.50 7.88 -5.60
CA SER A 236 -6.34 7.18 -6.57
C SER A 236 -7.22 8.12 -7.37
N LEU A 237 -7.44 7.78 -8.63
CA LEU A 237 -8.33 8.44 -9.56
C LEU A 237 -9.27 7.38 -10.16
N GLY A 238 -10.54 7.72 -10.35
CA GLY A 238 -11.49 6.75 -10.85
C GLY A 238 -12.82 7.33 -11.28
N LEU A 239 -13.72 6.41 -11.61
CA LEU A 239 -15.10 6.68 -11.93
C LEU A 239 -16.01 5.94 -10.95
N SER A 240 -17.03 6.63 -10.45
CA SER A 240 -18.03 6.10 -9.52
C SER A 240 -19.41 6.24 -10.18
N PHE A 241 -20.13 5.13 -10.34
CA PHE A 241 -21.41 5.05 -11.05
C PHE A 241 -22.40 4.11 -10.35
#